data_cf9d06ea24afaa0f667607c22ca4a1cb
#
_entry.id   cf9d06ea24afaa0f667607c22ca4a1cb
#
_cell.length_a   1.000
_cell.length_b   1.000
_cell.length_c   1.000
_cell.angle_alpha   90.00
_cell.angle_beta   90.00
_cell.angle_gamma   90.00
#
_symmetry.space_group_name_H-M   'P 1'
#
loop_
_entity.id
_entity.type
_entity.pdbx_description
1 polymer ?
#
loop_
_entity_poly.entity_id
_entity_poly.type
_entity_poly.pdbx_seq_one_letter_code
_entity_poly.pdbx_strand_id
1 'polypeptide(L)'
;MAAYTSQPPISVTVESGQALSPIKTGIAEQEESMENLGYTSVPALLKYLRQAEQLGLDIDRALAAAGVQAQDLADNGKRIPSEVHERLLAHLLEVSGDPLFGLHAARFVQPGSWSVLGYIAMNCATLGEAMGRIVPYEKLVGDMGTSRIEAAEDHVRLIWSCRHQAPDVRRHMVENVLASWLLYARWIADSEHSPREVWFEHAQPAGTEQAEYQQLFGCPVRFEQSCNALLVPLDYLGVPLRQADANLLRTLEEHALTLMAGLDDNEPLPRRVKNALRLLLKDGLPRKERVAEKFDMTVRTLQRHLHQAGTSYQQILDELRQELAEHYLLRSDLAIQDIACYLGFTESRSFHRSFKSWTGQTPGEFRESRRRDNPLG
;
A
#
# COMPACT_ATOMS: atom_id res chain seq x y z
N MET A 1 -14.31 -65.09 23.00
CA MET A 1 -13.76 -65.28 24.38
C MET A 1 -12.25 -65.21 24.26
N ALA A 2 -11.64 -64.08 24.63
CA ALA A 2 -10.22 -63.98 24.96
C ALA A 2 -10.07 -62.73 25.80
N ALA A 3 -9.43 -62.85 26.93
CA ALA A 3 -9.47 -61.91 28.05
C ALA A 3 -8.58 -60.73 27.93
N TYR A 4 -9.08 -59.59 28.44
CA TYR A 4 -8.34 -58.42 28.79
C TYR A 4 -7.45 -58.63 29.99
N THR A 5 -6.16 -58.36 29.88
CA THR A 5 -5.25 -58.25 31.02
C THR A 5 -4.84 -56.81 31.22
N SER A 6 -5.26 -56.30 32.35
CA SER A 6 -4.92 -54.97 32.87
C SER A 6 -3.49 -54.96 33.44
N GLN A 7 -2.66 -53.98 33.09
CA GLN A 7 -1.43 -53.62 33.78
C GLN A 7 -1.67 -52.45 34.75
N PRO A 8 -0.97 -52.42 35.90
CA PRO A 8 -1.19 -51.42 36.96
C PRO A 8 -0.47 -50.10 36.68
N PRO A 9 -0.87 -48.98 37.35
CA PRO A 9 -0.30 -47.67 37.12
C PRO A 9 1.06 -47.51 37.83
N ILE A 10 1.97 -46.83 37.13
CA ILE A 10 3.27 -46.42 37.66
C ILE A 10 3.08 -45.17 38.53
N SER A 11 3.41 -45.30 39.80
CA SER A 11 3.48 -44.19 40.75
C SER A 11 4.78 -43.40 40.56
N VAL A 12 4.66 -42.10 40.29
CA VAL A 12 5.77 -41.16 40.33
C VAL A 12 5.56 -40.26 41.53
N THR A 13 6.49 -40.32 42.46
CA THR A 13 6.63 -39.44 43.63
C THR A 13 6.94 -38.03 43.23
N VAL A 14 6.15 -37.06 43.72
CA VAL A 14 6.39 -35.64 43.54
C VAL A 14 7.27 -35.13 44.66
N GLU A 15 8.47 -34.67 44.35
CA GLU A 15 9.28 -33.85 45.25
C GLU A 15 8.88 -32.37 45.11
N SER A 16 8.82 -31.75 46.26
CA SER A 16 8.28 -30.43 46.54
C SER A 16 9.10 -29.28 45.97
N GLY A 17 8.41 -28.26 45.40
CA GLY A 17 8.76 -26.88 45.60
C GLY A 17 9.41 -26.12 44.48
N GLN A 18 8.62 -25.73 43.45
CA GLN A 18 8.75 -24.46 42.79
C GLN A 18 7.41 -24.11 42.13
N ALA A 19 6.92 -22.88 42.42
CA ALA A 19 5.70 -22.32 41.82
C ALA A 19 5.89 -22.12 40.34
N LEU A 20 5.20 -22.93 39.54
CA LEU A 20 5.10 -22.72 38.06
C LEU A 20 4.09 -21.63 37.80
N SER A 21 4.55 -20.59 37.16
CA SER A 21 3.70 -19.58 36.51
C SER A 21 2.71 -20.23 35.53
N PRO A 22 1.48 -19.74 35.40
CA PRO A 22 0.50 -20.38 34.53
C PRO A 22 0.98 -20.35 33.09
N ILE A 23 1.02 -21.50 32.44
CA ILE A 23 1.21 -21.67 31.00
C ILE A 23 0.04 -20.96 30.33
N LYS A 24 0.29 -19.79 29.74
CA LYS A 24 -0.65 -19.14 28.84
C LYS A 24 -0.88 -20.10 27.68
N THR A 25 -2.09 -20.60 27.60
CA THR A 25 -2.54 -21.47 26.51
C THR A 25 -2.41 -20.73 25.19
N GLY A 26 -1.68 -21.31 24.23
CA GLY A 26 -1.39 -20.75 22.92
C GLY A 26 -2.60 -20.50 21.98
N ILE A 27 -3.82 -20.54 22.54
CA ILE A 27 -5.06 -20.16 21.86
C ILE A 27 -5.26 -18.63 21.91
N ALA A 28 -4.85 -17.96 22.99
CA ALA A 28 -4.94 -16.49 23.08
C ALA A 28 -3.88 -15.76 22.22
N GLU A 29 -2.73 -16.37 21.95
CA GLU A 29 -1.68 -15.82 21.07
C GLU A 29 -2.01 -15.98 19.58
N GLN A 30 -2.90 -16.89 19.20
CA GLN A 30 -3.41 -17.03 17.83
C GLN A 30 -4.55 -16.04 17.51
N GLU A 31 -5.28 -15.56 18.52
CA GLU A 31 -6.30 -14.52 18.33
C GLU A 31 -5.72 -13.09 18.29
N GLU A 32 -4.56 -12.83 18.90
CA GLU A 32 -3.86 -11.52 18.80
C GLU A 32 -3.11 -11.32 17.48
N SER A 33 -2.99 -12.33 16.63
CA SER A 33 -2.28 -12.29 15.34
C SER A 33 -3.22 -12.28 14.11
N MET A 34 -4.50 -12.08 14.27
CA MET A 34 -5.32 -11.61 13.14
C MET A 34 -4.97 -10.14 12.92
N GLU A 35 -3.95 -9.92 12.10
CA GLU A 35 -3.60 -8.57 11.62
C GLU A 35 -4.87 -7.94 11.07
N ASN A 36 -5.30 -6.85 11.69
CA ASN A 36 -6.38 -6.02 11.16
C ASN A 36 -5.98 -5.61 9.74
N LEU A 37 -6.66 -6.17 8.73
CA LEU A 37 -6.40 -5.89 7.32
C LEU A 37 -6.76 -4.46 6.94
N GLY A 38 -7.32 -3.68 7.88
CA GLY A 38 -7.70 -2.30 7.67
C GLY A 38 -8.99 -2.17 6.86
N TYR A 39 -9.04 -1.17 6.01
CA TYR A 39 -10.23 -0.81 5.26
C TYR A 39 -9.93 -0.72 3.77
N THR A 40 -10.97 -0.94 2.95
CA THR A 40 -10.95 -0.70 1.51
C THR A 40 -12.04 0.32 1.13
N SER A 41 -11.78 1.14 0.12
CA SER A 41 -12.80 2.06 -0.38
C SER A 41 -13.86 1.33 -1.17
N VAL A 42 -15.11 1.76 -1.07
CA VAL A 42 -16.22 1.20 -1.86
C VAL A 42 -15.92 1.21 -3.36
N PRO A 43 -15.38 2.28 -3.96
CA PRO A 43 -15.02 2.28 -5.37
C PRO A 43 -14.09 1.15 -5.81
N ALA A 44 -13.21 0.67 -4.93
CA ALA A 44 -12.28 -0.41 -5.26
C ALA A 44 -12.99 -1.76 -5.49
N LEU A 45 -14.20 -1.95 -4.91
CA LEU A 45 -15.02 -3.16 -5.11
C LEU A 45 -15.86 -3.12 -6.39
N LEU A 46 -16.25 -1.92 -6.83
CA LEU A 46 -17.24 -1.79 -7.90
C LEU A 46 -16.84 -2.50 -9.21
N LYS A 47 -15.55 -2.58 -9.50
CA LYS A 47 -15.06 -3.30 -10.69
C LYS A 47 -15.31 -4.81 -10.61
N TYR A 48 -15.22 -5.41 -9.44
CA TYR A 48 -15.54 -6.83 -9.24
C TYR A 48 -17.04 -7.09 -9.36
N LEU A 49 -17.86 -6.18 -8.83
CA LEU A 49 -19.32 -6.27 -8.96
C LEU A 49 -19.76 -6.11 -10.42
N ARG A 50 -19.15 -5.20 -11.19
CA ARG A 50 -19.43 -5.06 -12.62
C ARG A 50 -19.03 -6.30 -13.43
N GLN A 51 -17.91 -6.95 -13.10
CA GLN A 51 -17.57 -8.23 -13.71
C GLN A 51 -18.59 -9.30 -13.38
N ALA A 52 -19.07 -9.36 -12.14
CA ALA A 52 -20.10 -10.28 -11.71
C ALA A 52 -21.45 -10.03 -12.43
N GLU A 53 -21.85 -8.77 -12.57
CA GLU A 53 -23.04 -8.37 -13.36
C GLU A 53 -22.93 -8.82 -14.82
N GLN A 54 -21.76 -8.64 -15.44
CA GLN A 54 -21.54 -9.08 -16.83
C GLN A 54 -21.64 -10.60 -16.99
N LEU A 55 -21.26 -11.35 -15.96
CA LEU A 55 -21.42 -12.81 -15.94
C LEU A 55 -22.84 -13.26 -15.55
N GLY A 56 -23.76 -12.32 -15.26
CA GLY A 56 -25.13 -12.62 -14.85
C GLY A 56 -25.25 -13.19 -13.44
N LEU A 57 -24.28 -12.92 -12.56
CA LEU A 57 -24.31 -13.38 -11.17
C LEU A 57 -25.29 -12.54 -10.35
N ASP A 58 -25.86 -13.16 -9.32
CA ASP A 58 -26.78 -12.51 -8.37
C ASP A 58 -25.99 -11.63 -7.39
N ILE A 59 -25.96 -10.32 -7.66
CA ILE A 59 -25.22 -9.33 -6.88
C ILE A 59 -25.79 -9.18 -5.47
N ASP A 60 -27.13 -9.18 -5.32
CA ASP A 60 -27.77 -9.03 -4.01
C ASP A 60 -27.40 -10.20 -3.10
N ARG A 61 -27.35 -11.41 -3.65
CA ARG A 61 -26.91 -12.59 -2.92
C ARG A 61 -25.44 -12.52 -2.55
N ALA A 62 -24.58 -12.03 -3.45
CA ALA A 62 -23.15 -11.87 -3.17
C ALA A 62 -22.89 -10.83 -2.07
N LEU A 63 -23.60 -9.70 -2.10
CA LEU A 63 -23.52 -8.67 -1.07
C LEU A 63 -24.01 -9.21 0.29
N ALA A 64 -25.14 -9.91 0.30
CA ALA A 64 -25.68 -10.51 1.51
C ALA A 64 -24.69 -11.55 2.12
N ALA A 65 -24.06 -12.39 1.29
CA ALA A 65 -23.07 -13.37 1.73
C ALA A 65 -21.82 -12.69 2.37
N ALA A 66 -21.44 -11.51 1.88
CA ALA A 66 -20.36 -10.72 2.43
C ALA A 66 -20.74 -9.87 3.64
N GLY A 67 -22.06 -9.71 3.92
CA GLY A 67 -22.58 -8.81 4.95
C GLY A 67 -22.53 -7.34 4.56
N VAL A 68 -22.61 -7.02 3.25
CA VAL A 68 -22.65 -5.66 2.70
C VAL A 68 -24.09 -5.31 2.35
N GLN A 69 -24.53 -4.10 2.72
CA GLN A 69 -25.82 -3.60 2.30
C GLN A 69 -25.68 -2.78 1.02
N ALA A 70 -26.63 -2.89 0.08
CA ALA A 70 -26.58 -2.14 -1.18
C ALA A 70 -26.48 -0.62 -0.97
N GLN A 71 -27.08 -0.09 0.10
CA GLN A 71 -26.94 1.32 0.48
C GLN A 71 -25.51 1.73 0.81
N ASP A 72 -24.64 0.81 1.26
CA ASP A 72 -23.25 1.08 1.57
C ASP A 72 -22.44 1.36 0.31
N LEU A 73 -22.87 0.82 -0.84
CA LEU A 73 -22.24 1.02 -2.14
C LEU A 73 -22.61 2.34 -2.81
N ALA A 74 -23.67 3.01 -2.34
CA ALA A 74 -24.11 4.29 -2.89
C ALA A 74 -23.19 5.45 -2.48
N ASP A 75 -22.42 5.30 -1.40
CA ASP A 75 -21.49 6.31 -0.90
C ASP A 75 -20.05 5.99 -1.33
N ASN A 76 -19.58 6.69 -2.36
CA ASN A 76 -18.21 6.55 -2.86
C ASN A 76 -17.13 7.02 -1.86
N GLY A 77 -17.49 7.77 -0.84
CA GLY A 77 -16.60 8.16 0.25
C GLY A 77 -16.48 7.10 1.35
N LYS A 78 -17.38 6.11 1.34
CA LYS A 78 -17.39 5.07 2.37
C LYS A 78 -16.25 4.09 2.21
N ARG A 79 -15.78 3.62 3.36
CA ARG A 79 -14.82 2.52 3.47
C ARG A 79 -15.46 1.35 4.22
N ILE A 80 -15.12 0.14 3.81
CA ILE A 80 -15.56 -1.09 4.46
C ILE A 80 -14.35 -1.86 4.99
N PRO A 81 -14.50 -2.68 6.04
CA PRO A 81 -13.42 -3.56 6.49
C PRO A 81 -12.90 -4.44 5.34
N SER A 82 -11.58 -4.59 5.24
CA SER A 82 -10.96 -5.38 4.15
C SER A 82 -11.34 -6.85 4.20
N GLU A 83 -11.71 -7.38 5.37
CA GLU A 83 -12.25 -8.73 5.54
C GLU A 83 -13.61 -8.91 4.86
N VAL A 84 -14.40 -7.84 4.79
CA VAL A 84 -15.68 -7.84 4.05
C VAL A 84 -15.42 -7.93 2.55
N HIS A 85 -14.42 -7.18 2.05
CA HIS A 85 -13.99 -7.29 0.66
C HIS A 85 -13.46 -8.69 0.34
N GLU A 86 -12.67 -9.28 1.23
CA GLU A 86 -12.16 -10.64 1.08
C GLU A 86 -13.31 -11.66 0.97
N ARG A 87 -14.33 -11.60 1.87
CA ARG A 87 -15.50 -12.48 1.79
C ARG A 87 -16.30 -12.29 0.52
N LEU A 88 -16.50 -11.03 0.09
CA LEU A 88 -17.19 -10.75 -1.16
C LEU A 88 -16.46 -11.36 -2.35
N LEU A 89 -15.17 -11.12 -2.46
CA LEU A 89 -14.36 -11.65 -3.55
C LEU A 89 -14.32 -13.17 -3.53
N ALA A 90 -14.11 -13.79 -2.36
CA ALA A 90 -14.13 -15.25 -2.22
C ALA A 90 -15.45 -15.86 -2.72
N HIS A 91 -16.59 -15.28 -2.33
CA HIS A 91 -17.90 -15.71 -2.82
C HIS A 91 -18.04 -15.57 -4.34
N LEU A 92 -17.64 -14.42 -4.90
CA LEU A 92 -17.70 -14.17 -6.35
C LEU A 92 -16.82 -15.15 -7.13
N LEU A 93 -15.64 -15.48 -6.61
CA LEU A 93 -14.75 -16.48 -7.21
C LEU A 93 -15.39 -17.87 -7.24
N GLU A 94 -16.01 -18.28 -6.14
CA GLU A 94 -16.71 -19.57 -6.04
C GLU A 94 -17.86 -19.68 -7.04
N VAL A 95 -18.70 -18.64 -7.12
CA VAL A 95 -19.92 -18.72 -7.94
C VAL A 95 -19.68 -18.40 -9.42
N SER A 96 -18.62 -17.67 -9.77
CA SER A 96 -18.32 -17.33 -11.16
C SER A 96 -17.73 -18.48 -11.94
N GLY A 97 -16.97 -19.36 -11.31
CA GLY A 97 -16.18 -20.38 -11.97
C GLY A 97 -15.14 -19.83 -12.95
N ASP A 98 -14.90 -18.51 -12.97
CA ASP A 98 -13.93 -17.85 -13.85
C ASP A 98 -12.54 -17.87 -13.20
N PRO A 99 -11.59 -18.66 -13.72
CA PRO A 99 -10.24 -18.75 -13.14
C PRO A 99 -9.43 -17.45 -13.25
N LEU A 100 -9.89 -16.49 -14.09
CA LEU A 100 -9.27 -15.20 -14.32
C LEU A 100 -10.17 -14.03 -13.88
N PHE A 101 -11.13 -14.27 -13.00
CA PHE A 101 -12.11 -13.27 -12.57
C PHE A 101 -11.46 -11.93 -12.15
N GLY A 102 -10.37 -11.98 -11.37
CA GLY A 102 -9.65 -10.78 -10.95
C GLY A 102 -9.03 -10.01 -12.12
N LEU A 103 -8.41 -10.74 -13.05
CA LEU A 103 -7.83 -10.18 -14.28
C LEU A 103 -8.92 -9.55 -15.16
N HIS A 104 -10.03 -10.23 -15.35
CA HIS A 104 -11.15 -9.75 -16.16
C HIS A 104 -11.85 -8.54 -15.56
N ALA A 105 -11.97 -8.47 -14.23
CA ALA A 105 -12.56 -7.33 -13.54
C ALA A 105 -11.76 -6.02 -13.74
N ALA A 106 -10.48 -6.10 -14.08
CA ALA A 106 -9.64 -4.92 -14.32
C ALA A 106 -10.14 -4.05 -15.48
N ARG A 107 -10.86 -4.63 -16.47
CA ARG A 107 -11.44 -3.88 -17.60
C ARG A 107 -12.43 -2.79 -17.20
N PHE A 108 -12.99 -2.90 -15.99
CA PHE A 108 -13.95 -1.93 -15.45
C PHE A 108 -13.29 -0.83 -14.63
N VAL A 109 -11.95 -0.72 -14.69
CA VAL A 109 -11.24 0.36 -14.01
C VAL A 109 -11.66 1.72 -14.57
N GLN A 110 -11.90 2.66 -13.67
CA GLN A 110 -12.28 4.04 -13.95
C GLN A 110 -11.51 4.98 -13.01
N PRO A 111 -11.42 6.29 -13.29
CA PRO A 111 -10.79 7.23 -12.37
C PRO A 111 -11.28 7.09 -10.93
N GLY A 112 -12.60 6.99 -10.76
CA GLY A 112 -13.22 6.79 -9.44
C GLY A 112 -12.89 5.46 -8.76
N SER A 113 -12.38 4.44 -9.45
CA SER A 113 -12.05 3.14 -8.86
C SER A 113 -10.97 3.21 -7.77
N TRP A 114 -10.18 4.28 -7.77
CA TRP A 114 -9.14 4.54 -6.78
C TRP A 114 -9.41 5.79 -5.95
N SER A 115 -10.69 6.06 -5.66
CA SER A 115 -11.06 7.27 -4.94
C SER A 115 -10.48 8.51 -5.64
N VAL A 116 -10.03 9.51 -4.89
CA VAL A 116 -9.43 10.72 -5.47
C VAL A 116 -8.08 10.48 -6.16
N LEU A 117 -7.36 9.40 -5.83
CA LEU A 117 -6.05 9.07 -6.44
C LEU A 117 -6.15 8.92 -7.96
N GLY A 118 -7.20 8.27 -8.47
CA GLY A 118 -7.36 8.15 -9.91
C GLY A 118 -7.51 9.51 -10.60
N TYR A 119 -8.29 10.41 -10.02
CA TYR A 119 -8.41 11.78 -10.55
C TYR A 119 -7.11 12.57 -10.44
N ILE A 120 -6.33 12.39 -9.38
CA ILE A 120 -4.97 12.96 -9.26
C ILE A 120 -4.09 12.46 -10.40
N ALA A 121 -4.04 11.15 -10.61
CA ALA A 121 -3.18 10.54 -11.63
C ALA A 121 -3.50 11.05 -13.04
N MET A 122 -4.76 11.18 -13.42
CA MET A 122 -5.14 11.65 -14.77
C MET A 122 -4.84 13.13 -15.03
N ASN A 123 -4.65 13.94 -13.98
CA ASN A 123 -4.33 15.38 -14.11
C ASN A 123 -2.82 15.66 -14.01
N CYS A 124 -1.97 14.66 -13.81
CA CYS A 124 -0.52 14.78 -13.87
C CYS A 124 -0.05 15.11 -15.30
N ALA A 125 1.15 15.70 -15.44
CA ALA A 125 1.69 16.03 -16.74
C ALA A 125 2.16 14.78 -17.52
N THR A 126 2.71 13.78 -16.83
CA THR A 126 3.28 12.58 -17.44
C THR A 126 2.89 11.30 -16.69
N LEU A 127 3.06 10.14 -17.33
CA LEU A 127 2.88 8.83 -16.69
C LEU A 127 3.80 8.64 -15.48
N GLY A 128 5.04 9.12 -15.55
CA GLY A 128 6.00 9.04 -14.44
C GLY A 128 5.53 9.86 -13.24
N GLU A 129 4.99 11.05 -13.48
CA GLU A 129 4.39 11.87 -12.42
C GLU A 129 3.17 11.18 -11.79
N ALA A 130 2.27 10.62 -12.60
CA ALA A 130 1.11 9.87 -12.13
C ALA A 130 1.51 8.64 -11.30
N MET A 131 2.50 7.86 -11.77
CA MET A 131 3.05 6.71 -11.05
C MET A 131 3.63 7.13 -9.69
N GLY A 132 4.33 8.27 -9.63
CA GLY A 132 4.87 8.83 -8.39
C GLY A 132 3.80 9.21 -7.35
N ARG A 133 2.52 9.33 -7.74
CA ARG A 133 1.38 9.62 -6.84
C ARG A 133 0.78 8.36 -6.21
N ILE A 134 1.10 7.17 -6.71
CA ILE A 134 0.53 5.92 -6.17
C ILE A 134 0.91 5.76 -4.69
N VAL A 135 2.18 5.67 -4.38
CA VAL A 135 2.67 5.40 -3.02
C VAL A 135 2.20 6.43 -1.99
N PRO A 136 2.25 7.76 -2.24
CA PRO A 136 1.77 8.75 -1.28
C PRO A 136 0.27 8.69 -0.98
N TYR A 137 -0.57 8.24 -1.94
CA TYR A 137 -2.02 8.32 -1.83
C TYR A 137 -2.74 6.97 -1.85
N GLU A 138 -2.02 5.83 -1.92
CA GLU A 138 -2.63 4.49 -2.01
C GLU A 138 -3.55 4.16 -0.82
N LYS A 139 -3.28 4.75 0.36
CA LYS A 139 -4.12 4.56 1.55
C LYS A 139 -5.57 5.06 1.36
N LEU A 140 -5.79 6.01 0.45
CA LEU A 140 -7.14 6.46 0.07
C LEU A 140 -7.94 5.36 -0.64
N VAL A 141 -7.25 4.44 -1.31
CA VAL A 141 -7.87 3.29 -1.98
C VAL A 141 -8.15 2.17 -0.99
N GLY A 142 -7.19 1.88 -0.11
CA GLY A 142 -7.36 0.85 0.91
C GLY A 142 -6.04 0.38 1.51
N ASP A 143 -6.20 -0.48 2.52
CA ASP A 143 -5.09 -1.07 3.25
C ASP A 143 -4.76 -2.52 2.77
N MET A 144 -5.32 -2.93 1.64
CA MET A 144 -5.24 -4.30 1.09
C MET A 144 -3.84 -4.71 0.65
N GLY A 145 -2.97 -3.76 0.42
CA GLY A 145 -1.59 -3.98 -0.02
C GLY A 145 -0.78 -2.70 0.03
N THR A 146 0.47 -2.81 -0.35
CA THR A 146 1.41 -1.68 -0.41
C THR A 146 2.13 -1.64 -1.74
N SER A 147 2.32 -0.44 -2.26
CA SER A 147 3.04 -0.18 -3.50
C SER A 147 4.46 0.31 -3.21
N ARG A 148 5.41 -0.08 -4.04
CA ARG A 148 6.74 0.52 -4.06
C ARG A 148 7.26 0.64 -5.48
N ILE A 149 8.13 1.61 -5.69
CA ILE A 149 8.76 1.90 -6.97
C ILE A 149 10.26 1.70 -6.80
N GLU A 150 10.83 0.85 -7.63
CA GLU A 150 12.26 0.55 -7.62
C GLU A 150 12.85 0.87 -8.98
N ALA A 151 13.90 1.70 -9.01
CA ALA A 151 14.64 2.00 -10.23
C ALA A 151 15.59 0.84 -10.58
N ALA A 152 15.66 0.49 -11.86
CA ALA A 152 16.65 -0.38 -12.46
C ALA A 152 17.36 0.37 -13.60
N GLU A 153 18.35 -0.24 -14.24
CA GLU A 153 19.17 0.42 -15.25
C GLU A 153 18.37 0.92 -16.46
N ASP A 154 17.43 0.09 -16.96
CA ASP A 154 16.67 0.34 -18.20
C ASP A 154 15.14 0.37 -18.01
N HIS A 155 14.67 0.22 -16.77
CA HIS A 155 13.24 0.23 -16.43
C HIS A 155 13.01 0.62 -14.97
N VAL A 156 11.75 0.86 -14.63
CA VAL A 156 11.27 1.01 -13.26
C VAL A 156 10.37 -0.15 -12.93
N ARG A 157 10.54 -0.77 -11.77
CA ARG A 157 9.60 -1.76 -11.24
C ARG A 157 8.54 -1.09 -10.39
N LEU A 158 7.29 -1.15 -10.82
CA LEU A 158 6.14 -0.79 -10.00
C LEU A 158 5.61 -2.05 -9.36
N ILE A 159 5.83 -2.21 -8.05
CA ILE A 159 5.61 -3.44 -7.29
C ILE A 159 4.41 -3.27 -6.38
N TRP A 160 3.57 -4.31 -6.28
CA TRP A 160 2.48 -4.37 -5.32
C TRP A 160 2.54 -5.63 -4.46
N SER A 161 2.51 -5.45 -3.14
CA SER A 161 2.52 -6.53 -2.15
C SER A 161 1.14 -6.61 -1.50
N CYS A 162 0.43 -7.72 -1.73
CA CYS A 162 -0.90 -7.97 -1.16
C CYS A 162 -0.79 -8.39 0.30
N ARG A 163 -1.66 -7.86 1.18
CA ARG A 163 -1.71 -8.21 2.62
C ARG A 163 -2.63 -9.38 2.92
N HIS A 164 -3.59 -9.68 2.04
CA HIS A 164 -4.48 -10.83 2.22
C HIS A 164 -3.72 -12.14 2.18
N GLN A 165 -4.13 -13.09 3.04
CA GLN A 165 -3.45 -14.36 3.18
C GLN A 165 -4.15 -15.51 2.44
N ALA A 166 -5.47 -15.41 2.18
CA ALA A 166 -6.22 -16.39 1.41
C ALA A 166 -5.66 -16.49 -0.03
N PRO A 167 -5.07 -17.64 -0.44
CA PRO A 167 -4.28 -17.72 -1.68
C PRO A 167 -5.06 -17.33 -2.92
N ASP A 168 -6.30 -17.79 -3.06
CA ASP A 168 -7.12 -17.50 -4.23
C ASP A 168 -7.51 -16.02 -4.29
N VAL A 169 -7.96 -15.44 -3.18
CA VAL A 169 -8.28 -14.01 -3.07
C VAL A 169 -7.03 -13.17 -3.38
N ARG A 170 -5.89 -13.51 -2.75
CA ARG A 170 -4.61 -12.82 -2.97
C ARG A 170 -4.23 -12.80 -4.45
N ARG A 171 -4.30 -13.94 -5.13
CA ARG A 171 -3.98 -14.07 -6.55
C ARG A 171 -4.84 -13.15 -7.40
N HIS A 172 -6.17 -13.25 -7.27
CA HIS A 172 -7.09 -12.44 -8.05
C HIS A 172 -6.98 -10.94 -7.76
N MET A 173 -6.66 -10.54 -6.52
CA MET A 173 -6.39 -9.14 -6.19
C MET A 173 -5.12 -8.63 -6.84
N VAL A 174 -4.04 -9.42 -6.83
CA VAL A 174 -2.76 -9.06 -7.48
C VAL A 174 -2.94 -8.90 -8.99
N GLU A 175 -3.56 -9.88 -9.64
CA GLU A 175 -3.86 -9.84 -11.07
C GLU A 175 -4.69 -8.61 -11.43
N ASN A 176 -5.72 -8.33 -10.62
CA ASN A 176 -6.58 -7.16 -10.82
C ASN A 176 -5.84 -5.83 -10.66
N VAL A 177 -4.98 -5.69 -9.64
CA VAL A 177 -4.27 -4.44 -9.38
C VAL A 177 -3.28 -4.13 -10.51
N LEU A 178 -2.44 -5.10 -10.90
CA LEU A 178 -1.46 -4.90 -11.97
C LEU A 178 -2.15 -4.62 -13.31
N ALA A 179 -3.18 -5.39 -13.65
CA ALA A 179 -3.95 -5.17 -14.87
C ALA A 179 -4.67 -3.81 -14.86
N SER A 180 -5.28 -3.43 -13.73
CA SER A 180 -5.93 -2.12 -13.60
C SER A 180 -4.95 -0.96 -13.76
N TRP A 181 -3.74 -1.05 -13.21
CA TRP A 181 -2.72 -0.03 -13.38
C TRP A 181 -2.37 0.17 -14.86
N LEU A 182 -2.15 -0.93 -15.59
CA LEU A 182 -1.83 -0.86 -17.02
C LEU A 182 -2.99 -0.29 -17.84
N LEU A 183 -4.20 -0.85 -17.69
CA LEU A 183 -5.37 -0.42 -18.46
C LEU A 183 -5.70 1.06 -18.21
N TYR A 184 -5.55 1.51 -16.96
CA TYR A 184 -5.74 2.90 -16.62
C TYR A 184 -4.64 3.81 -17.19
N ALA A 185 -3.37 3.39 -17.13
CA ALA A 185 -2.27 4.13 -17.73
C ALA A 185 -2.47 4.32 -19.24
N ARG A 186 -2.89 3.26 -19.94
CA ARG A 186 -3.24 3.33 -21.38
C ARG A 186 -4.37 4.32 -21.63
N TRP A 187 -5.41 4.28 -20.79
CA TRP A 187 -6.55 5.15 -20.95
C TRP A 187 -6.21 6.63 -20.72
N ILE A 188 -5.45 7.00 -19.66
CA ILE A 188 -5.09 8.40 -19.39
C ILE A 188 -4.05 8.95 -20.37
N ALA A 189 -3.19 8.09 -20.93
CA ALA A 189 -2.17 8.47 -21.91
C ALA A 189 -2.68 8.38 -23.36
N ASP A 190 -3.87 7.83 -23.61
CA ASP A 190 -4.40 7.51 -24.94
C ASP A 190 -3.41 6.70 -25.78
N SER A 191 -2.90 5.65 -25.21
CA SER A 191 -1.74 4.93 -25.76
C SER A 191 -1.84 3.44 -25.43
N GLU A 192 -1.43 2.61 -26.37
CA GLU A 192 -1.36 1.15 -26.21
C GLU A 192 0.02 0.68 -25.70
N HIS A 193 0.76 1.54 -25.04
CA HIS A 193 2.03 1.18 -24.45
C HIS A 193 1.91 -0.03 -23.50
N SER A 194 2.90 -0.90 -23.55
CA SER A 194 2.95 -2.10 -22.72
C SER A 194 4.21 -2.11 -21.86
N PRO A 195 4.15 -2.65 -20.63
CA PRO A 195 5.35 -2.89 -19.84
C PRO A 195 6.33 -3.78 -20.63
N ARG A 196 7.59 -3.79 -20.23
CA ARG A 196 8.58 -4.72 -20.75
C ARG A 196 8.22 -6.17 -20.40
N GLU A 197 7.83 -6.40 -19.13
CA GLU A 197 7.36 -7.67 -18.59
C GLU A 197 6.38 -7.41 -17.44
N VAL A 198 5.58 -8.42 -17.14
CA VAL A 198 4.77 -8.48 -15.91
C VAL A 198 5.20 -9.69 -15.10
N TRP A 199 5.43 -9.51 -13.82
CA TRP A 199 5.84 -10.54 -12.88
C TRP A 199 4.74 -10.83 -11.87
N PHE A 200 4.50 -12.12 -11.63
CA PHE A 200 3.62 -12.61 -10.57
C PHE A 200 4.36 -13.58 -9.65
N GLU A 201 4.16 -13.46 -8.34
CA GLU A 201 4.70 -14.40 -7.34
C GLU A 201 4.07 -15.79 -7.46
N HIS A 202 2.78 -15.85 -7.79
CA HIS A 202 2.06 -17.11 -7.91
C HIS A 202 2.44 -17.90 -9.17
N ALA A 203 2.20 -19.22 -9.13
CA ALA A 203 2.29 -20.06 -10.32
C ALA A 203 1.16 -19.75 -11.31
N GLN A 204 1.36 -20.09 -12.58
CA GLN A 204 0.26 -19.97 -13.54
C GLN A 204 -0.94 -20.80 -13.08
N PRO A 205 -2.14 -20.21 -13.01
CA PRO A 205 -3.32 -20.95 -12.56
C PRO A 205 -3.66 -22.12 -13.49
N ALA A 206 -4.05 -23.24 -12.91
CA ALA A 206 -4.46 -24.40 -13.69
C ALA A 206 -5.69 -24.10 -14.54
N GLY A 207 -5.69 -24.59 -15.79
CA GLY A 207 -6.80 -24.39 -16.73
C GLY A 207 -6.82 -23.00 -17.38
N THR A 208 -5.78 -22.18 -17.21
CA THR A 208 -5.62 -20.89 -17.89
C THR A 208 -4.53 -20.94 -18.94
N GLU A 209 -4.70 -20.14 -20.00
CA GLU A 209 -3.68 -20.00 -21.04
C GLU A 209 -2.83 -18.75 -20.79
N GLN A 210 -1.53 -18.88 -20.92
CA GLN A 210 -0.61 -17.73 -20.82
C GLN A 210 -0.94 -16.66 -21.87
N ALA A 211 -1.52 -17.05 -23.00
CA ALA A 211 -1.94 -16.16 -24.06
C ALA A 211 -2.99 -15.12 -23.61
N GLU A 212 -3.90 -15.48 -22.68
CA GLU A 212 -4.90 -14.54 -22.14
C GLU A 212 -4.25 -13.40 -21.36
N TYR A 213 -3.26 -13.75 -20.53
CA TYR A 213 -2.46 -12.74 -19.83
C TYR A 213 -1.68 -11.85 -20.81
N GLN A 214 -1.00 -12.46 -21.77
CA GLN A 214 -0.22 -11.72 -22.76
C GLN A 214 -1.09 -10.81 -23.64
N GLN A 215 -2.30 -11.24 -23.97
CA GLN A 215 -3.24 -10.42 -24.73
C GLN A 215 -3.65 -9.16 -23.95
N LEU A 216 -3.91 -9.28 -22.64
CA LEU A 216 -4.27 -8.13 -21.81
C LEU A 216 -3.07 -7.20 -21.59
N PHE A 217 -1.94 -7.76 -21.17
CA PHE A 217 -0.77 -6.96 -20.82
C PHE A 217 0.02 -6.46 -22.04
N GLY A 218 -0.08 -7.13 -23.18
CA GLY A 218 0.65 -6.79 -24.41
C GLY A 218 2.15 -7.05 -24.33
N CYS A 219 2.59 -7.86 -23.36
CA CYS A 219 4.00 -8.16 -23.10
C CYS A 219 4.16 -9.56 -22.49
N PRO A 220 5.40 -10.10 -22.39
CA PRO A 220 5.65 -11.34 -21.66
C PRO A 220 5.21 -11.27 -20.21
N VAL A 221 4.57 -12.34 -19.73
CA VAL A 221 4.15 -12.51 -18.34
C VAL A 221 4.97 -13.65 -17.73
N ARG A 222 5.57 -13.41 -16.55
CA ARG A 222 6.39 -14.35 -15.81
C ARG A 222 5.70 -14.71 -14.50
N PHE A 223 5.50 -15.98 -14.26
CA PHE A 223 5.00 -16.52 -13.00
C PHE A 223 6.15 -16.99 -12.11
N GLU A 224 5.87 -17.27 -10.84
CA GLU A 224 6.83 -17.76 -9.84
C GLU A 224 8.01 -16.80 -9.64
N GLN A 225 7.74 -15.48 -9.72
CA GLN A 225 8.74 -14.44 -9.52
C GLN A 225 8.85 -14.02 -8.05
N SER A 226 9.89 -13.29 -7.70
CA SER A 226 10.15 -12.82 -6.32
C SER A 226 9.20 -11.71 -5.85
N CYS A 227 8.44 -11.12 -6.75
CA CYS A 227 7.46 -10.05 -6.44
C CYS A 227 6.42 -9.92 -7.55
N ASN A 228 5.31 -9.23 -7.25
CA ASN A 228 4.31 -8.87 -8.25
C ASN A 228 4.63 -7.47 -8.78
N ALA A 229 4.96 -7.35 -10.07
CA ALA A 229 5.47 -6.11 -10.63
C ALA A 229 5.09 -5.88 -12.10
N LEU A 230 4.95 -4.60 -12.45
CA LEU A 230 5.07 -4.11 -13.83
C LEU A 230 6.49 -3.57 -14.04
N LEU A 231 7.19 -4.04 -15.05
CA LEU A 231 8.50 -3.53 -15.47
C LEU A 231 8.28 -2.46 -16.54
N VAL A 232 8.28 -1.19 -16.11
CA VAL A 232 7.93 -0.04 -16.96
C VAL A 232 9.18 0.53 -17.59
N PRO A 233 9.30 0.59 -18.94
CA PRO A 233 10.43 1.22 -19.61
C PRO A 233 10.60 2.70 -19.20
N LEU A 234 11.83 3.18 -19.11
CA LEU A 234 12.11 4.55 -18.66
C LEU A 234 11.51 5.64 -19.55
N ASP A 235 11.47 5.39 -20.87
CA ASP A 235 10.87 6.32 -21.83
C ASP A 235 9.36 6.50 -21.62
N TYR A 236 8.66 5.53 -21.03
CA TYR A 236 7.23 5.66 -20.73
C TYR A 236 6.96 6.65 -19.61
N LEU A 237 7.93 6.90 -18.73
CA LEU A 237 7.77 7.88 -17.67
C LEU A 237 7.55 9.30 -18.21
N GLY A 238 8.09 9.60 -19.40
CA GLY A 238 7.94 10.89 -20.08
C GLY A 238 6.68 11.02 -20.94
N VAL A 239 5.87 9.95 -21.09
CA VAL A 239 4.66 10.01 -21.92
C VAL A 239 3.66 11.02 -21.36
N PRO A 240 3.25 12.03 -22.16
CA PRO A 240 2.33 13.08 -21.70
C PRO A 240 0.92 12.52 -21.53
N LEU A 241 0.19 13.08 -20.56
CA LEU A 241 -1.20 12.71 -20.28
C LEU A 241 -2.17 13.69 -20.95
N ARG A 242 -3.31 13.16 -21.44
CA ARG A 242 -4.29 13.93 -22.24
C ARG A 242 -4.99 15.06 -21.47
N GLN A 243 -5.22 14.87 -20.18
CA GLN A 243 -6.04 15.76 -19.36
C GLN A 243 -5.22 16.46 -18.28
N ALA A 244 -3.91 16.63 -18.53
CA ALA A 244 -3.02 17.30 -17.58
C ALA A 244 -3.51 18.71 -17.25
N ASP A 245 -3.82 18.96 -15.97
CA ASP A 245 -4.22 20.27 -15.44
C ASP A 245 -3.58 20.49 -14.07
N ALA A 246 -2.55 21.32 -14.04
CA ALA A 246 -1.78 21.59 -12.82
C ALA A 246 -2.62 22.30 -11.73
N ASN A 247 -3.65 23.08 -12.08
CA ASN A 247 -4.49 23.75 -11.10
C ASN A 247 -5.47 22.76 -10.46
N LEU A 248 -6.10 21.92 -11.28
CA LEU A 248 -6.99 20.86 -10.79
C LEU A 248 -6.20 19.84 -9.98
N LEU A 249 -5.01 19.43 -10.44
CA LEU A 249 -4.11 18.52 -9.71
C LEU A 249 -3.85 19.04 -8.29
N ARG A 250 -3.48 20.31 -8.14
CA ARG A 250 -3.24 20.91 -6.83
C ARG A 250 -4.48 20.86 -5.93
N THR A 251 -5.65 21.20 -6.45
CA THR A 251 -6.92 21.17 -5.71
C THR A 251 -7.25 19.73 -5.25
N LEU A 252 -7.06 18.74 -6.13
CA LEU A 252 -7.29 17.34 -5.82
C LEU A 252 -6.29 16.82 -4.77
N GLU A 253 -5.03 17.23 -4.85
CA GLU A 253 -4.02 16.88 -3.84
C GLU A 253 -4.35 17.50 -2.47
N GLU A 254 -4.77 18.77 -2.41
CA GLU A 254 -5.23 19.40 -1.17
C GLU A 254 -6.43 18.66 -0.57
N HIS A 255 -7.40 18.27 -1.39
CA HIS A 255 -8.54 17.46 -0.96
C HIS A 255 -8.10 16.06 -0.47
N ALA A 256 -7.20 15.39 -1.20
CA ALA A 256 -6.64 14.11 -0.80
C ALA A 256 -5.96 14.16 0.58
N LEU A 257 -5.23 15.24 0.86
CA LEU A 257 -4.60 15.46 2.17
C LEU A 257 -5.64 15.54 3.29
N THR A 258 -6.76 16.23 3.03
CA THR A 258 -7.87 16.32 3.99
C THR A 258 -8.50 14.95 4.24
N LEU A 259 -8.77 14.19 3.17
CA LEU A 259 -9.31 12.83 3.30
C LEU A 259 -8.35 11.91 4.07
N MET A 260 -7.04 11.96 3.76
CA MET A 260 -6.05 11.14 4.47
C MET A 260 -5.98 11.45 5.95
N ALA A 261 -6.09 12.73 6.33
CA ALA A 261 -6.14 13.11 7.74
C ALA A 261 -7.34 12.48 8.49
N GLY A 262 -8.48 12.31 7.79
CA GLY A 262 -9.67 11.65 8.35
C GLY A 262 -9.59 10.12 8.39
N LEU A 263 -8.77 9.48 7.55
CA LEU A 263 -8.63 8.02 7.53
C LEU A 263 -7.90 7.47 8.76
N ASP A 264 -7.11 8.30 9.40
CA ASP A 264 -6.22 7.91 10.48
C ASP A 264 -6.89 7.93 11.86
N ASP A 265 -8.21 8.10 11.97
CA ASP A 265 -8.90 8.22 13.26
C ASP A 265 -8.70 7.01 14.20
N ASN A 266 -8.41 5.83 13.64
CA ASN A 266 -8.04 4.63 14.40
C ASN A 266 -6.52 4.46 14.58
N GLU A 267 -5.68 5.27 13.95
CA GLU A 267 -4.23 5.23 14.15
C GLU A 267 -3.81 6.09 15.36
N PRO A 268 -2.77 5.66 16.10
CA PRO A 268 -2.19 6.49 17.16
C PRO A 268 -1.80 7.86 16.61
N LEU A 269 -2.13 8.92 17.37
CA LEU A 269 -1.88 10.31 16.96
C LEU A 269 -0.45 10.58 16.46
N PRO A 270 0.63 9.99 17.03
CA PRO A 270 1.99 10.16 16.50
C PRO A 270 2.14 9.76 15.02
N ARG A 271 1.49 8.66 14.62
CA ARG A 271 1.55 8.16 13.23
C ARG A 271 0.76 9.07 12.29
N ARG A 272 -0.41 9.53 12.72
CA ARG A 272 -1.22 10.53 11.99
C ARG A 272 -0.43 11.82 11.76
N VAL A 273 0.27 12.30 12.79
CA VAL A 273 1.13 13.48 12.71
C VAL A 273 2.30 13.25 11.75
N LYS A 274 2.94 12.08 11.78
CA LYS A 274 4.03 11.72 10.85
C LYS A 274 3.56 11.74 9.39
N ASN A 275 2.38 11.19 9.11
CA ASN A 275 1.77 11.20 7.79
C ASN A 275 1.47 12.64 7.32
N ALA A 276 0.87 13.46 8.18
CA ALA A 276 0.61 14.88 7.88
C ALA A 276 1.91 15.66 7.59
N LEU A 277 2.97 15.41 8.36
CA LEU A 277 4.28 16.02 8.16
C LEU A 277 4.90 15.62 6.81
N ARG A 278 4.82 14.34 6.43
CA ARG A 278 5.35 13.83 5.13
C ARG A 278 4.77 14.59 3.93
N LEU A 279 3.51 14.94 4.02
CA LEU A 279 2.80 15.67 2.96
C LEU A 279 3.16 17.16 2.95
N LEU A 280 3.28 17.77 4.13
CA LEU A 280 3.56 19.19 4.26
C LEU A 280 5.03 19.56 4.01
N LEU A 281 5.98 18.61 4.17
CA LEU A 281 7.40 18.83 3.93
C LEU A 281 7.72 19.19 2.48
N LYS A 282 6.89 18.81 1.51
CA LYS A 282 7.04 19.19 0.10
C LYS A 282 6.97 20.71 -0.12
N ASP A 283 6.21 21.42 0.71
CA ASP A 283 6.01 22.87 0.65
C ASP A 283 6.97 23.65 1.57
N GLY A 284 7.99 22.99 2.11
CA GLY A 284 8.93 23.53 3.08
C GLY A 284 8.66 23.04 4.51
N LEU A 285 9.32 23.67 5.51
CA LEU A 285 9.19 23.26 6.90
C LEU A 285 7.77 23.49 7.44
N PRO A 286 7.04 22.43 7.80
CA PRO A 286 5.69 22.59 8.34
C PRO A 286 5.72 23.28 9.70
N ARG A 287 4.96 24.34 9.86
CA ARG A 287 4.75 24.98 11.15
C ARG A 287 3.83 24.11 12.02
N LYS A 288 4.11 24.04 13.33
CA LYS A 288 3.30 23.26 14.30
C LYS A 288 1.82 23.66 14.29
N GLU A 289 1.56 24.94 14.06
CA GLU A 289 0.22 25.51 13.96
C GLU A 289 -0.56 24.87 12.81
N ARG A 290 0.06 24.79 11.63
CA ARG A 290 -0.55 24.19 10.42
C ARG A 290 -0.84 22.70 10.60
N VAL A 291 0.01 21.99 11.34
CA VAL A 291 -0.24 20.58 11.67
C VAL A 291 -1.36 20.44 12.71
N ALA A 292 -1.38 21.28 13.75
CA ALA A 292 -2.42 21.25 14.78
C ALA A 292 -3.81 21.57 14.19
N GLU A 293 -3.90 22.55 13.28
CA GLU A 293 -5.13 22.90 12.56
C GLU A 293 -5.72 21.71 11.78
N LYS A 294 -4.87 20.87 11.17
CA LYS A 294 -5.34 19.66 10.45
C LYS A 294 -6.04 18.63 11.35
N PHE A 295 -5.84 18.70 12.64
CA PHE A 295 -6.46 17.81 13.63
C PHE A 295 -7.50 18.52 14.50
N ASP A 296 -7.94 19.71 14.09
CA ASP A 296 -8.85 20.56 14.88
C ASP A 296 -8.36 20.77 16.32
N MET A 297 -7.02 20.88 16.49
CA MET A 297 -6.38 21.02 17.79
C MET A 297 -5.61 22.34 17.89
N THR A 298 -5.50 22.84 19.12
CA THR A 298 -4.46 23.86 19.40
C THR A 298 -3.08 23.19 19.47
N VAL A 299 -2.02 23.95 19.22
CA VAL A 299 -0.63 23.44 19.34
C VAL A 299 -0.39 22.83 20.72
N ARG A 300 -0.92 23.44 21.79
CA ARG A 300 -0.82 22.94 23.17
C ARG A 300 -1.51 21.60 23.34
N THR A 301 -2.69 21.42 22.76
CA THR A 301 -3.43 20.15 22.81
C THR A 301 -2.68 19.05 22.06
N LEU A 302 -2.21 19.34 20.85
CA LEU A 302 -1.41 18.41 20.06
C LEU A 302 -0.16 17.95 20.81
N GLN A 303 0.62 18.89 21.38
CA GLN A 303 1.82 18.58 22.14
C GLN A 303 1.53 17.72 23.38
N ARG A 304 0.44 18.02 24.11
CA ARG A 304 0.03 17.22 25.27
C ARG A 304 -0.30 15.78 24.88
N HIS A 305 -1.06 15.55 23.80
CA HIS A 305 -1.43 14.21 23.35
C HIS A 305 -0.21 13.45 22.83
N LEU A 306 0.70 14.10 22.10
CA LEU A 306 1.94 13.47 21.67
C LEU A 306 2.81 13.06 22.86
N HIS A 307 2.91 13.90 23.88
CA HIS A 307 3.64 13.57 25.09
C HIS A 307 3.00 12.39 25.86
N GLN A 308 1.67 12.32 25.91
CA GLN A 308 0.95 11.17 26.49
C GLN A 308 1.20 9.88 25.71
N ALA A 309 1.43 9.98 24.38
CA ALA A 309 1.82 8.87 23.53
C ALA A 309 3.34 8.57 23.54
N GLY A 310 4.11 9.17 24.45
CA GLY A 310 5.54 8.92 24.63
C GLY A 310 6.45 9.55 23.59
N THR A 311 5.99 10.55 22.82
CA THR A 311 6.78 11.21 21.76
C THR A 311 6.57 12.72 21.73
N SER A 312 7.25 13.39 20.80
CA SER A 312 7.08 14.83 20.57
C SER A 312 7.01 15.13 19.06
N TYR A 313 6.46 16.29 18.72
CA TYR A 313 6.44 16.79 17.35
C TYR A 313 7.85 16.80 16.72
N GLN A 314 8.86 17.20 17.49
CA GLN A 314 10.23 17.27 16.99
C GLN A 314 10.80 15.88 16.70
N GLN A 315 10.57 14.91 17.60
CA GLN A 315 10.99 13.53 17.39
C GLN A 315 10.38 12.93 16.13
N ILE A 316 9.05 13.10 15.93
CA ILE A 316 8.37 12.61 14.74
C ILE A 316 8.91 13.26 13.46
N LEU A 317 9.18 14.57 13.49
CA LEU A 317 9.75 15.30 12.36
C LEU A 317 11.18 14.82 12.06
N ASP A 318 11.99 14.59 13.07
CA ASP A 318 13.38 14.13 12.92
C ASP A 318 13.44 12.69 12.39
N GLU A 319 12.58 11.78 12.88
CA GLU A 319 12.43 10.43 12.35
C GLU A 319 12.03 10.45 10.87
N LEU A 320 11.03 11.26 10.51
CA LEU A 320 10.60 11.38 9.13
C LEU A 320 11.70 11.95 8.22
N ARG A 321 12.44 12.95 8.69
CA ARG A 321 13.56 13.53 7.95
C ARG A 321 14.69 12.55 7.75
N GLN A 322 14.97 11.73 8.76
CA GLN A 322 15.97 10.65 8.65
C GLN A 322 15.55 9.64 7.58
N GLU A 323 14.32 9.12 7.63
CA GLU A 323 13.81 8.16 6.64
C GLU A 323 13.90 8.70 5.21
N LEU A 324 13.47 9.94 5.00
CA LEU A 324 13.51 10.58 3.69
C LEU A 324 14.94 10.88 3.24
N ALA A 325 15.83 11.30 4.16
CA ALA A 325 17.24 11.52 3.86
C ALA A 325 17.93 10.24 3.38
N GLU A 326 17.76 9.15 4.12
CA GLU A 326 18.28 7.82 3.75
C GLU A 326 17.75 7.39 2.38
N HIS A 327 16.45 7.56 2.14
CA HIS A 327 15.83 7.25 0.86
C HIS A 327 16.47 8.02 -0.31
N TYR A 328 16.58 9.36 -0.19
CA TYR A 328 17.17 10.18 -1.26
C TYR A 328 18.65 9.93 -1.45
N LEU A 329 19.41 9.73 -0.36
CA LEU A 329 20.85 9.46 -0.43
C LEU A 329 21.16 8.14 -1.14
N LEU A 330 20.29 7.14 -0.99
CA LEU A 330 20.46 5.80 -1.56
C LEU A 330 19.91 5.67 -2.98
N ARG A 331 18.88 6.44 -3.32
CA ARG A 331 18.08 6.21 -4.53
C ARG A 331 18.05 7.38 -5.51
N SER A 332 18.84 8.42 -5.24
CA SER A 332 18.95 9.55 -6.17
C SER A 332 20.36 10.10 -6.22
N ASP A 333 20.70 10.73 -7.35
CA ASP A 333 21.96 11.48 -7.52
C ASP A 333 21.84 12.96 -7.14
N LEU A 334 20.74 13.33 -6.45
CA LEU A 334 20.52 14.68 -5.96
C LEU A 334 21.72 15.19 -5.15
N ALA A 335 22.10 16.45 -5.34
CA ALA A 335 23.10 17.06 -4.49
C ALA A 335 22.65 17.06 -3.03
N ILE A 336 23.58 16.85 -2.10
CA ILE A 336 23.26 16.81 -0.67
C ILE A 336 22.59 18.12 -0.21
N GLN A 337 22.91 19.23 -0.85
CA GLN A 337 22.30 20.51 -0.60
C GLN A 337 20.83 20.55 -1.02
N ASP A 338 20.47 19.92 -2.14
CA ASP A 338 19.08 19.84 -2.61
C ASP A 338 18.27 18.94 -1.69
N ILE A 339 18.83 17.80 -1.26
CA ILE A 339 18.21 16.93 -0.27
C ILE A 339 17.91 17.70 1.03
N ALA A 340 18.87 18.50 1.52
CA ALA A 340 18.66 19.34 2.70
C ALA A 340 17.47 20.29 2.51
N CYS A 341 17.35 20.91 1.34
CA CYS A 341 16.25 21.80 0.99
C CYS A 341 14.90 21.05 0.97
N TYR A 342 14.83 19.89 0.30
CA TYR A 342 13.61 19.05 0.27
C TYR A 342 13.18 18.57 1.67
N LEU A 343 14.11 18.39 2.60
CA LEU A 343 13.83 18.05 3.99
C LEU A 343 13.47 19.26 4.87
N GLY A 344 13.35 20.46 4.27
CA GLY A 344 12.99 21.68 4.96
C GLY A 344 14.08 22.23 5.88
N PHE A 345 15.37 21.98 5.58
CA PHE A 345 16.47 22.65 6.25
C PHE A 345 16.81 23.96 5.54
N THR A 346 16.95 25.03 6.30
CA THR A 346 17.36 26.34 5.77
C THR A 346 18.82 26.40 5.40
N GLU A 347 19.64 25.56 6.04
CA GLU A 347 21.09 25.48 5.82
C GLU A 347 21.54 24.03 5.71
N SER A 348 22.35 23.71 4.72
CA SER A 348 22.93 22.37 4.51
C SER A 348 23.77 21.90 5.73
N ARG A 349 24.45 22.83 6.43
CA ARG A 349 25.20 22.52 7.66
C ARG A 349 24.32 21.95 8.77
N SER A 350 23.11 22.45 8.91
CA SER A 350 22.14 21.96 9.89
C SER A 350 21.68 20.55 9.56
N PHE A 351 21.46 20.26 8.27
CA PHE A 351 21.17 18.91 7.80
C PHE A 351 22.35 17.94 8.11
N HIS A 352 23.56 18.30 7.74
CA HIS A 352 24.76 17.47 8.01
C HIS A 352 24.86 17.09 9.49
N ARG A 353 24.65 18.05 10.40
CA ARG A 353 24.73 17.83 11.85
C ARG A 353 23.61 16.92 12.34
N SER A 354 22.39 17.16 11.91
CA SER A 354 21.23 16.33 12.27
C SER A 354 21.38 14.91 11.76
N PHE A 355 21.76 14.74 10.49
CA PHE A 355 21.93 13.42 9.88
C PHE A 355 23.03 12.61 10.57
N LYS A 356 24.17 13.26 10.90
CA LYS A 356 25.23 12.61 11.67
C LYS A 356 24.80 12.25 13.10
N SER A 357 23.92 13.05 13.70
CA SER A 357 23.35 12.73 15.02
C SER A 357 22.40 11.53 14.96
N TRP A 358 21.64 11.35 13.87
CA TRP A 358 20.69 10.25 13.69
C TRP A 358 21.38 8.93 13.31
N THR A 359 22.37 8.97 12.41
CA THR A 359 22.96 7.78 11.77
C THR A 359 24.39 7.48 12.19
N GLY A 360 25.04 8.41 12.89
CA GLY A 360 26.47 8.32 13.23
C GLY A 360 27.41 8.72 12.08
N GLN A 361 26.93 8.90 10.87
CA GLN A 361 27.70 9.20 9.66
C GLN A 361 27.26 10.53 9.03
N THR A 362 28.15 11.18 8.28
CA THR A 362 27.73 12.29 7.43
C THR A 362 26.94 11.80 6.23
N PRO A 363 26.09 12.65 5.60
CA PRO A 363 25.35 12.26 4.39
C PRO A 363 26.23 11.74 3.25
N GLY A 364 27.42 12.32 3.08
CA GLY A 364 28.39 11.88 2.07
C GLY A 364 28.95 10.50 2.37
N GLU A 365 29.43 10.28 3.60
CA GLU A 365 29.93 8.98 4.06
C GLU A 365 28.87 7.90 3.94
N PHE A 366 27.62 8.20 4.30
CA PHE A 366 26.49 7.27 4.19
C PHE A 366 26.21 6.88 2.74
N ARG A 367 26.19 7.84 1.82
CA ARG A 367 26.02 7.60 0.38
C ARG A 367 27.14 6.72 -0.19
N GLU A 368 28.40 7.01 0.18
CA GLU A 368 29.56 6.26 -0.31
C GLU A 368 29.64 4.84 0.27
N SER A 369 29.37 4.66 1.56
CA SER A 369 29.42 3.34 2.18
C SER A 369 28.45 2.37 1.51
N ARG A 370 27.23 2.83 1.25
CA ARG A 370 26.19 2.00 0.63
C ARG A 370 26.40 1.76 -0.87
N ARG A 371 27.06 2.68 -1.58
CA ARG A 371 27.49 2.45 -2.97
C ARG A 371 28.59 1.37 -3.06
N ARG A 372 29.45 1.23 -2.04
CA ARG A 372 30.45 0.16 -1.97
C ARG A 372 29.84 -1.19 -1.62
N ASP A 373 28.83 -1.21 -0.74
CA ASP A 373 28.15 -2.42 -0.31
C ASP A 373 27.18 -2.98 -1.39
N ASN A 374 26.84 -2.17 -2.40
CA ASN A 374 26.00 -2.56 -3.53
C ASN A 374 26.64 -2.13 -4.87
N PRO A 375 27.71 -2.81 -5.34
CA PRO A 375 28.42 -2.46 -6.56
C PRO A 375 27.66 -2.70 -7.86
N LEU A 376 26.36 -3.02 -7.79
CA LEU A 376 25.42 -3.23 -8.92
C LEU A 376 24.27 -2.20 -8.85
N GLY A 377 24.62 -0.94 -8.69
CA GLY A 377 23.68 0.19 -8.82
C GLY A 377 23.74 0.81 -10.21
#